data_3793327ae6f4b641c365e52772f52aac
#
_entry.id   3793327ae6f4b641c365e52772f52aac
#
_cell.length_a   1.000
_cell.length_b   1.000
_cell.length_c   1.000
_cell.angle_alpha   90.00
_cell.angle_beta   90.00
_cell.angle_gamma   90.00
#
_symmetry.space_group_name_H-M   'P 1'
#
loop_
_entity.id
_entity.type
_entity.pdbx_description
1 polymer ?
#
loop_
_entity_poly.entity_id
_entity_poly.type
_entity_poly.pdbx_seq_one_letter_code
_entity_poly.pdbx_strand_id
1 'polypeptide(L)'
;MGFMTVDHSKAQQGRFLAPEGVYECVISAAKFAKTQKGTEYLQINLSIREDVEQPCAGENIEWPVWKKKEPTRNDPNGFPQGTIQHISRVVKLENGLSFDTFDDWTRAIQGKPIRVEIRHEEYNGSTRARVSYVYATEHPEVSLRDQGFVPVDADEELPF
;
A
#
# COMPACT_ATOMS: atom_id res chain seq x y z
N MET A 1 9.21 40.74 -12.85
CA MET A 1 9.07 39.36 -12.36
C MET A 1 8.68 38.45 -13.51
N GLY A 2 9.43 37.41 -13.72
CA GLY A 2 9.16 36.49 -14.81
C GLY A 2 7.98 35.58 -14.51
N PHE A 3 7.31 35.11 -15.53
CA PHE A 3 6.23 34.15 -15.47
C PHE A 3 6.70 32.81 -14.89
N MET A 4 7.93 32.40 -15.15
CA MET A 4 8.48 31.12 -14.72
C MET A 4 9.99 31.15 -14.67
N THR A 5 10.59 30.59 -13.67
CA THR A 5 12.01 30.27 -13.62
C THR A 5 12.18 28.78 -13.86
N VAL A 6 13.07 28.41 -14.78
CA VAL A 6 13.33 26.99 -15.06
C VAL A 6 14.02 26.37 -13.84
N ASP A 7 13.40 25.33 -13.30
CA ASP A 7 13.95 24.56 -12.19
C ASP A 7 13.66 23.08 -12.44
N HIS A 8 14.69 22.35 -12.83
CA HIS A 8 14.55 20.94 -13.18
C HIS A 8 14.14 20.07 -12.01
N SER A 9 14.41 20.52 -10.77
CA SER A 9 13.96 19.78 -9.58
C SER A 9 12.45 19.80 -9.40
N LYS A 10 11.77 20.76 -10.02
CA LYS A 10 10.31 20.88 -10.01
C LYS A 10 9.65 20.25 -11.24
N ALA A 11 10.46 19.71 -12.16
CA ALA A 11 9.90 19.00 -13.31
C ALA A 11 9.08 17.82 -12.84
N GLN A 12 7.93 17.63 -13.50
CA GLN A 12 7.10 16.46 -13.21
C GLN A 12 7.90 15.20 -13.51
N GLN A 13 8.29 14.50 -12.45
CA GLN A 13 8.91 13.20 -12.58
C GLN A 13 7.84 12.21 -13.03
N GLY A 14 8.16 11.35 -13.96
CA GLY A 14 7.30 10.24 -14.28
C GLY A 14 7.03 9.44 -13.00
N ARG A 15 5.83 8.86 -12.89
CA ARG A 15 5.50 7.99 -11.77
C ARG A 15 6.56 6.89 -11.66
N PHE A 16 7.06 6.64 -10.44
CA PHE A 16 7.96 5.51 -10.22
C PHE A 16 7.26 4.21 -10.63
N LEU A 17 7.90 3.46 -11.51
CA LEU A 17 7.42 2.16 -11.95
C LEU A 17 8.35 1.09 -11.40
N ALA A 18 7.91 0.38 -10.36
CA ALA A 18 8.71 -0.70 -9.79
C ALA A 18 8.90 -1.80 -10.84
N PRO A 19 10.14 -2.24 -11.11
CA PRO A 19 10.37 -3.39 -11.98
C PRO A 19 9.66 -4.64 -11.46
N GLU A 20 9.29 -5.54 -12.36
CA GLU A 20 8.72 -6.83 -11.96
C GLU A 20 9.71 -7.57 -11.05
N GLY A 21 9.19 -8.17 -10.00
CA GLY A 21 10.00 -8.88 -9.01
C GLY A 21 9.32 -8.94 -7.66
N VAL A 22 10.07 -9.41 -6.68
CA VAL A 22 9.59 -9.54 -5.30
C VAL A 22 10.39 -8.62 -4.40
N TYR A 23 9.69 -7.85 -3.57
CA TYR A 23 10.30 -6.83 -2.72
C TYR A 23 9.88 -7.01 -1.27
N GLU A 24 10.83 -6.80 -0.35
CA GLU A 24 10.53 -6.65 1.06
C GLU A 24 10.09 -5.22 1.32
N CYS A 25 8.89 -5.05 1.84
CA CYS A 25 8.28 -3.75 2.08
C CYS A 25 7.80 -3.61 3.51
N VAL A 26 7.43 -2.38 3.85
CA VAL A 26 6.66 -2.10 5.06
C VAL A 26 5.39 -1.36 4.64
N ILE A 27 4.28 -1.64 5.31
CA ILE A 27 3.04 -0.93 5.05
C ILE A 27 3.17 0.45 5.72
N SER A 28 3.47 1.46 4.91
CA SER A 28 3.73 2.82 5.41
C SER A 28 2.46 3.58 5.71
N ALA A 29 1.36 3.26 5.01
CA ALA A 29 0.05 3.84 5.27
C ALA A 29 -1.05 2.94 4.73
N ALA A 30 -2.22 2.99 5.37
CA ALA A 30 -3.42 2.32 4.88
C ALA A 30 -4.64 3.14 5.30
N LYS A 31 -5.48 3.50 4.35
CA LYS A 31 -6.63 4.36 4.59
C LYS A 31 -7.71 4.13 3.54
N PHE A 32 -8.96 4.23 3.96
CA PHE A 32 -10.08 4.24 3.00
C PHE A 32 -10.17 5.58 2.32
N ALA A 33 -10.46 5.56 1.02
CA ALA A 33 -10.56 6.76 0.19
C ALA A 33 -11.70 6.59 -0.82
N LYS A 34 -12.04 7.69 -1.49
CA LYS A 34 -13.04 7.71 -2.56
C LYS A 34 -12.47 8.44 -3.76
N THR A 35 -12.83 7.96 -4.94
CA THR A 35 -12.55 8.71 -6.17
C THR A 35 -13.56 9.87 -6.31
N GLN A 36 -13.32 10.76 -7.27
CA GLN A 36 -14.25 11.85 -7.58
C GLN A 36 -15.64 11.32 -7.97
N LYS A 37 -15.70 10.13 -8.53
CA LYS A 37 -16.95 9.46 -8.92
C LYS A 37 -17.64 8.75 -7.75
N GLY A 38 -17.04 8.79 -6.55
CA GLY A 38 -17.59 8.15 -5.37
C GLY A 38 -17.25 6.68 -5.19
N THR A 39 -16.39 6.12 -6.03
CA THR A 39 -15.94 4.73 -5.87
C THR A 39 -15.01 4.64 -4.66
N GLU A 40 -15.34 3.74 -3.73
CA GLU A 40 -14.55 3.53 -2.53
C GLU A 40 -13.43 2.52 -2.77
N TYR A 41 -12.30 2.76 -2.12
CA TYR A 41 -11.17 1.83 -2.19
C TYR A 41 -10.31 1.95 -0.92
N LEU A 42 -9.55 0.89 -0.67
CA LEU A 42 -8.54 0.89 0.38
C LEU A 42 -7.21 1.23 -0.28
N GLN A 43 -6.64 2.37 0.08
CA GLN A 43 -5.32 2.76 -0.39
C GLN A 43 -4.27 2.25 0.58
N ILE A 44 -3.45 1.32 0.12
CA ILE A 44 -2.30 0.83 0.87
C ILE A 44 -1.05 1.39 0.22
N ASN A 45 -0.20 2.02 1.01
CA ASN A 45 1.12 2.43 0.56
C ASN A 45 2.18 1.54 1.16
N LEU A 46 3.08 1.12 0.29
CA LEU A 46 4.18 0.24 0.63
C LEU A 46 5.48 1.00 0.41
N SER A 47 6.37 0.94 1.39
CA SER A 47 7.73 1.47 1.24
C SER A 47 8.69 0.29 1.07
N ILE A 48 9.50 0.31 0.01
CA ILE A 48 10.50 -0.73 -0.21
C ILE A 48 11.61 -0.53 0.83
N ARG A 49 11.87 -1.55 1.62
CA ARG A 49 12.72 -1.45 2.81
C ARG A 49 14.17 -1.17 2.45
N GLU A 50 14.76 -0.23 3.18
CA GLU A 50 16.17 0.14 3.04
C GLU A 50 17.09 -0.73 3.91
N ASP A 51 16.54 -1.40 4.93
CA ASP A 51 17.29 -2.28 5.82
C ASP A 51 17.54 -3.67 5.22
N VAL A 52 16.99 -3.93 4.04
CA VAL A 52 17.24 -5.15 3.26
C VAL A 52 17.94 -4.74 1.97
N GLU A 53 19.03 -5.43 1.65
CA GLU A 53 19.73 -5.19 0.40
C GLU A 53 18.88 -5.68 -0.77
N GLN A 54 18.36 -4.75 -1.55
CA GLN A 54 17.44 -5.04 -2.65
C GLN A 54 17.34 -3.84 -3.59
N PRO A 55 16.89 -4.07 -4.83
CA PRO A 55 16.65 -2.95 -5.76
C PRO A 55 15.56 -2.00 -5.25
N CYS A 56 15.66 -0.74 -5.63
CA CYS A 56 14.63 0.29 -5.41
C CYS A 56 14.35 0.59 -3.94
N ALA A 57 15.29 0.28 -3.03
CA ALA A 57 15.11 0.58 -1.61
C ALA A 57 14.78 2.07 -1.41
N GLY A 58 13.81 2.35 -0.55
CA GLY A 58 13.33 3.70 -0.28
C GLY A 58 12.21 4.19 -1.20
N GLU A 59 11.95 3.50 -2.29
CA GLU A 59 10.84 3.87 -3.18
C GLU A 59 9.50 3.39 -2.63
N ASN A 60 8.42 4.03 -3.09
CA ASN A 60 7.06 3.74 -2.64
C ASN A 60 6.26 3.05 -3.73
N ILE A 61 5.41 2.13 -3.31
CA ILE A 61 4.47 1.43 -4.18
C ILE A 61 3.07 1.72 -3.69
N GLU A 62 2.18 2.12 -4.60
CA GLU A 62 0.77 2.32 -4.30
C GLU A 62 0.00 1.04 -4.62
N TRP A 63 -0.87 0.63 -3.71
CA TRP A 63 -1.70 -0.56 -3.89
C TRP A 63 -3.15 -0.25 -3.55
N PRO A 64 -3.97 0.13 -4.53
CA PRO A 64 -5.40 0.33 -4.31
C PRO A 64 -6.13 -1.02 -4.30
N VAL A 65 -6.95 -1.24 -3.28
CA VAL A 65 -7.83 -2.40 -3.17
C VAL A 65 -9.26 -1.90 -3.33
N TRP A 66 -9.88 -2.20 -4.45
CA TRP A 66 -11.16 -1.62 -4.83
C TRP A 66 -12.33 -2.32 -4.15
N LYS A 67 -13.28 -1.52 -3.68
CA LYS A 67 -14.56 -2.01 -3.18
C LYS A 67 -15.48 -2.32 -4.36
N LYS A 68 -16.19 -3.44 -4.29
CA LYS A 68 -17.22 -3.78 -5.29
C LYS A 68 -18.39 -2.81 -5.16
N LYS A 69 -19.04 -2.48 -6.28
CA LYS A 69 -20.19 -1.57 -6.27
C LYS A 69 -21.33 -2.11 -5.42
N GLU A 70 -21.53 -3.42 -5.44
CA GLU A 70 -22.56 -4.08 -4.66
C GLU A 70 -21.94 -5.16 -3.77
N PRO A 71 -22.33 -5.24 -2.49
CA PRO A 71 -21.88 -6.33 -1.64
C PRO A 71 -22.31 -7.68 -2.21
N THR A 72 -21.45 -8.68 -2.03
CA THR A 72 -21.75 -10.05 -2.45
C THR A 72 -21.80 -10.96 -1.22
N ARG A 73 -22.25 -12.21 -1.43
CA ARG A 73 -22.29 -13.19 -0.34
C ARG A 73 -20.91 -13.42 0.30
N ASN A 74 -19.85 -13.46 -0.53
CA ASN A 74 -18.48 -13.66 -0.04
C ASN A 74 -17.85 -12.37 0.50
N ASP A 75 -18.30 -11.22 0.00
CA ASP A 75 -17.76 -9.90 0.36
C ASP A 75 -18.91 -9.00 0.81
N PRO A 76 -19.50 -9.25 2.00
CA PRO A 76 -20.72 -8.54 2.42
C PRO A 76 -20.53 -7.04 2.65
N ASN A 77 -19.29 -6.59 2.88
CA ASN A 77 -18.98 -5.15 2.99
C ASN A 77 -18.45 -4.56 1.67
N GLY A 78 -18.43 -5.35 0.59
CA GLY A 78 -17.95 -4.93 -0.72
C GLY A 78 -16.45 -5.05 -0.94
N PHE A 79 -15.64 -5.08 0.12
CA PHE A 79 -14.21 -5.30 0.00
C PHE A 79 -13.89 -6.79 -0.13
N PRO A 80 -12.84 -7.15 -0.92
CA PRO A 80 -12.51 -8.56 -1.15
C PRO A 80 -11.97 -9.19 0.13
N GLN A 81 -12.78 -9.98 0.79
CA GLN A 81 -12.44 -10.61 2.07
C GLN A 81 -11.23 -11.54 1.95
N GLY A 82 -11.09 -12.23 0.83
CA GLY A 82 -9.93 -13.07 0.60
C GLY A 82 -8.63 -12.29 0.68
N THR A 83 -8.60 -11.10 0.07
CA THR A 83 -7.44 -10.20 0.11
C THR A 83 -7.20 -9.68 1.52
N ILE A 84 -8.25 -9.19 2.19
CA ILE A 84 -8.16 -8.65 3.56
C ILE A 84 -7.63 -9.72 4.53
N GLN A 85 -8.18 -10.93 4.46
CA GLN A 85 -7.75 -12.02 5.32
C GLN A 85 -6.33 -12.48 5.00
N HIS A 86 -5.96 -12.48 3.71
CA HIS A 86 -4.61 -12.87 3.32
C HIS A 86 -3.56 -11.86 3.82
N ILE A 87 -3.84 -10.55 3.68
CA ILE A 87 -2.97 -9.52 4.25
C ILE A 87 -2.80 -9.75 5.76
N SER A 88 -3.91 -9.94 6.47
CA SER A 88 -3.89 -10.18 7.92
C SER A 88 -3.00 -11.36 8.30
N ARG A 89 -3.07 -12.42 7.52
CA ARG A 89 -2.25 -13.63 7.75
C ARG A 89 -0.78 -13.37 7.52
N VAL A 90 -0.41 -12.73 6.41
CA VAL A 90 1.00 -12.53 6.06
C VAL A 90 1.69 -11.50 6.95
N VAL A 91 0.95 -10.52 7.49
CA VAL A 91 1.51 -9.59 8.49
C VAL A 91 1.42 -10.14 9.91
N LYS A 92 0.96 -11.39 10.05
CA LYS A 92 0.95 -12.16 11.30
C LYS A 92 0.04 -11.58 12.40
N LEU A 93 -1.13 -11.07 12.03
CA LEU A 93 -2.17 -10.81 13.00
C LEU A 93 -2.67 -12.14 13.57
N GLU A 94 -2.98 -12.14 14.88
CA GLU A 94 -3.46 -13.36 15.53
C GLU A 94 -4.76 -13.86 14.93
N ASN A 95 -4.85 -15.17 14.72
CA ASN A 95 -6.08 -15.78 14.27
C ASN A 95 -7.16 -15.61 15.35
N GLY A 96 -8.36 -15.21 14.93
CA GLY A 96 -9.46 -14.93 15.84
C GLY A 96 -9.50 -13.51 16.39
N LEU A 97 -8.48 -12.69 16.10
CA LEU A 97 -8.46 -11.27 16.49
C LEU A 97 -9.62 -10.55 15.79
N SER A 98 -10.39 -9.78 16.56
CA SER A 98 -11.54 -9.02 16.05
C SER A 98 -11.27 -7.54 16.11
N PHE A 99 -11.80 -6.81 15.13
CA PHE A 99 -11.74 -5.35 15.07
C PHE A 99 -13.17 -4.80 15.02
N ASP A 100 -13.43 -3.75 15.80
CA ASP A 100 -14.74 -3.13 15.83
C ASP A 100 -15.03 -2.33 14.56
N THR A 101 -13.98 -1.77 13.94
CA THR A 101 -14.09 -1.00 12.72
C THR A 101 -13.01 -1.38 11.73
N PHE A 102 -13.22 -1.06 10.45
CA PHE A 102 -12.19 -1.20 9.43
C PHE A 102 -11.00 -0.30 9.72
N ASP A 103 -11.23 0.89 10.29
CA ASP A 103 -10.13 1.81 10.64
C ASP A 103 -9.21 1.18 11.69
N ASP A 104 -9.76 0.44 12.63
CA ASP A 104 -8.95 -0.30 13.61
C ASP A 104 -8.05 -1.33 12.92
N TRP A 105 -8.58 -2.03 11.92
CA TRP A 105 -7.80 -2.98 11.14
C TRP A 105 -6.70 -2.29 10.32
N THR A 106 -7.01 -1.17 9.65
CA THR A 106 -6.00 -0.45 8.87
C THR A 106 -4.88 0.07 9.75
N ARG A 107 -5.18 0.51 10.96
CA ARG A 107 -4.15 0.91 11.92
C ARG A 107 -3.30 -0.27 12.37
N ALA A 108 -3.91 -1.43 12.55
CA ALA A 108 -3.18 -2.62 12.99
C ALA A 108 -2.17 -3.11 11.96
N ILE A 109 -2.46 -2.96 10.67
CA ILE A 109 -1.53 -3.41 9.62
C ILE A 109 -0.46 -2.40 9.29
N GLN A 110 -0.66 -1.11 9.62
CA GLN A 110 0.36 -0.09 9.37
C GLN A 110 1.62 -0.37 10.16
N GLY A 111 2.75 -0.20 9.50
CA GLY A 111 4.06 -0.47 10.09
C GLY A 111 4.49 -1.92 10.04
N LYS A 112 3.65 -2.81 9.55
CA LYS A 112 3.99 -4.24 9.47
C LYS A 112 4.81 -4.53 8.22
N PRO A 113 5.83 -5.38 8.33
CA PRO A 113 6.59 -5.82 7.17
C PRO A 113 5.79 -6.82 6.35
N ILE A 114 5.94 -6.73 5.04
CA ILE A 114 5.24 -7.58 4.08
C ILE A 114 6.11 -7.75 2.84
N ARG A 115 6.06 -8.93 2.25
CA ARG A 115 6.76 -9.20 1.00
C ARG A 115 5.75 -9.17 -0.14
N VAL A 116 6.04 -8.42 -1.21
CA VAL A 116 5.10 -8.25 -2.30
C VAL A 116 5.72 -8.65 -3.64
N GLU A 117 4.90 -9.24 -4.50
CA GLU A 117 5.28 -9.52 -5.87
C GLU A 117 4.67 -8.46 -6.77
N ILE A 118 5.52 -7.83 -7.59
CA ILE A 118 5.12 -6.80 -8.55
C ILE A 118 5.14 -7.39 -9.94
N ARG A 119 4.05 -7.17 -10.68
CA ARG A 119 3.96 -7.47 -12.09
C ARG A 119 3.48 -6.23 -12.83
N HIS A 120 3.84 -6.15 -14.10
CA HIS A 120 3.38 -5.07 -14.96
C HIS A 120 2.11 -5.48 -15.68
N GLU A 121 1.21 -4.50 -15.84
CA GLU A 121 0.03 -4.67 -16.68
C GLU A 121 -0.11 -3.44 -17.57
N GLU A 122 -0.69 -3.63 -18.75
CA GLU A 122 -1.03 -2.53 -19.64
C GLU A 122 -2.48 -2.13 -19.41
N TYR A 123 -2.68 -0.81 -19.31
CA TYR A 123 -4.00 -0.23 -19.13
C TYR A 123 -4.08 1.07 -19.92
N ASN A 124 -5.02 1.14 -20.88
CA ASN A 124 -5.20 2.31 -21.76
C ASN A 124 -3.90 2.75 -22.43
N GLY A 125 -3.08 1.80 -22.90
CA GLY A 125 -1.82 2.09 -23.57
C GLY A 125 -0.66 2.45 -22.67
N SER A 126 -0.86 2.45 -21.35
CA SER A 126 0.20 2.73 -20.38
C SER A 126 0.54 1.47 -19.58
N THR A 127 1.83 1.30 -19.29
CA THR A 127 2.30 0.22 -18.42
C THR A 127 2.26 0.72 -16.98
N ARG A 128 1.74 -0.11 -16.07
CA ARG A 128 1.75 0.20 -14.64
C ARG A 128 2.14 -1.02 -13.83
N ALA A 129 2.74 -0.76 -12.67
CA ALA A 129 3.07 -1.80 -11.71
C ALA A 129 1.83 -2.19 -10.91
N ARG A 130 1.68 -3.48 -10.65
CA ARG A 130 0.57 -4.01 -9.89
C ARG A 130 1.10 -4.99 -8.85
N VAL A 131 0.55 -4.91 -7.62
CA VAL A 131 0.80 -5.94 -6.61
C VAL A 131 -0.01 -7.17 -6.99
N SER A 132 0.67 -8.22 -7.45
CA SER A 132 0.01 -9.44 -7.91
C SER A 132 -0.22 -10.43 -6.79
N TYR A 133 0.63 -10.42 -5.77
CA TYR A 133 0.51 -11.30 -4.62
C TYR A 133 1.32 -10.76 -3.45
N VAL A 134 0.97 -11.17 -2.22
CA VAL A 134 1.71 -10.80 -1.03
C VAL A 134 2.07 -12.04 -0.22
N TYR A 135 3.22 -11.97 0.44
CA TYR A 135 3.80 -13.05 1.23
C TYR A 135 4.22 -12.54 2.59
N ALA A 136 4.39 -13.44 3.53
CA ALA A 136 5.05 -13.10 4.79
C ALA A 136 6.50 -12.67 4.52
N THR A 137 6.97 -11.68 5.26
CA THR A 137 8.35 -11.22 5.13
C THR A 137 9.34 -12.32 5.49
N GLU A 138 10.50 -12.34 4.81
CA GLU A 138 11.65 -13.16 5.19
C GLU A 138 12.56 -12.42 6.19
N HIS A 139 12.29 -11.15 6.48
CA HIS A 139 13.09 -10.29 7.35
C HIS A 139 12.20 -9.63 8.41
N PRO A 140 11.74 -10.42 9.43
CA PRO A 140 10.78 -9.88 10.41
C PRO A 140 11.38 -8.94 11.45
N GLU A 141 12.70 -8.79 11.53
CA GLU A 141 13.38 -8.01 12.57
C GLU A 141 13.45 -6.52 12.23
N VAL A 142 12.46 -5.97 11.54
CA VAL A 142 12.45 -4.55 11.25
C VAL A 142 12.09 -3.74 12.49
N SER A 143 12.95 -2.77 12.85
CA SER A 143 12.67 -1.82 13.91
C SER A 143 12.03 -0.57 13.30
N LEU A 144 10.73 -0.46 13.43
CA LEU A 144 9.99 0.68 12.87
C LEU A 144 10.28 1.97 13.65
N ARG A 145 10.60 1.87 14.94
CA ARG A 145 10.97 3.04 15.75
C ARG A 145 12.23 3.69 15.23
N ASP A 146 13.21 2.87 14.81
CA ASP A 146 14.47 3.36 14.26
C ASP A 146 14.28 4.01 12.90
N GLN A 147 13.16 3.71 12.22
CA GLN A 147 12.81 4.30 10.94
C GLN A 147 11.89 5.52 11.07
N GLY A 148 11.56 5.93 12.32
CA GLY A 148 10.70 7.09 12.56
C GLY A 148 9.25 6.88 12.13
N PHE A 149 8.80 5.64 12.08
CA PHE A 149 7.44 5.33 11.65
C PHE A 149 6.41 5.86 12.66
N VAL A 150 5.39 6.53 12.13
CA VAL A 150 4.23 7.00 12.89
C VAL A 150 2.97 6.57 12.14
N PRO A 151 2.04 5.82 12.77
CA PRO A 151 0.80 5.43 12.11
C PRO A 151 -0.03 6.65 11.71
N VAL A 152 -0.68 6.55 10.56
CA VAL A 152 -1.60 7.58 10.07
C VAL A 152 -2.97 7.34 10.68
N ASP A 153 -3.57 8.39 11.27
CA ASP A 153 -4.94 8.32 11.77
C ASP A 153 -5.94 8.42 10.62
N ALA A 154 -7.15 7.88 10.82
CA ALA A 154 -8.18 7.83 9.78
C ALA A 154 -8.57 9.23 9.27
N ASP A 155 -8.48 10.25 10.13
CA ASP A 155 -8.85 11.63 9.81
C ASP A 155 -7.71 12.44 9.20
N GLU A 156 -6.50 11.89 9.12
CA GLU A 156 -5.33 12.58 8.55
C GLU A 156 -5.21 12.28 7.05
N GLU A 157 -4.69 13.25 6.31
CA GLU A 157 -4.33 13.02 4.92
C GLU A 157 -3.14 12.08 4.84
N LEU A 158 -3.14 11.20 3.83
CA LEU A 158 -2.00 10.33 3.57
C LEU A 158 -0.80 11.17 3.13
N PRO A 159 0.44 10.83 3.55
CA PRO A 159 1.63 11.65 3.33
C PRO A 159 2.21 11.56 1.90
N PHE A 160 1.38 11.27 0.93
CA PHE A 160 1.81 11.09 -0.46
C PHE A 160 0.75 11.54 -1.45
#